data_f88d43f0cff7dc4b30d4c62a3a9b858b
#
_entry.id   f88d43f0cff7dc4b30d4c62a3a9b858b
#
_cell.length_a   1.000
_cell.length_b   1.000
_cell.length_c   1.000
_cell.angle_alpha   90.00
_cell.angle_beta   90.00
_cell.angle_gamma   90.00
#
_symmetry.space_group_name_H-M   'P 1'
#
loop_
_entity.id
_entity.type
_entity.pdbx_description
1 polymer ?
#
loop_
_entity_poly.entity_id
_entity_poly.type
_entity_poly.pdbx_seq_one_letter_code
_entity_poly.pdbx_strand_id
1 'polypeptide(L)'
;MTGRFAPTPSGRMHIGNVYAMLGAWLSARSRGDRMLMRIEDVDKPRVVAGADQLMMDDLHWLGLDWDGEPMFQSQRTERYEYALECLRSQGVLYPCFCSRADIRAASAPNEGDGFMVYPGTCRRLLHDQDRKSVV
;
A
#
# COMPACT_ATOMS: atom_id res chain seq x y z
N MET A 1 -10.33 12.27 13.81
CA MET A 1 -9.89 11.42 12.65
C MET A 1 -8.54 10.84 13.02
N THR A 2 -8.15 9.65 12.57
CA THR A 2 -6.87 9.04 12.97
C THR A 2 -5.84 9.21 11.85
N GLY A 3 -4.68 9.75 12.15
CA GLY A 3 -3.53 9.82 11.24
C GLY A 3 -2.75 8.49 11.21
N ARG A 4 -1.86 8.33 10.23
CA ARG A 4 -1.08 7.11 10.09
C ARG A 4 0.25 7.36 9.38
N PHE A 5 1.32 6.81 9.94
CA PHE A 5 2.54 6.50 9.20
C PHE A 5 2.37 5.13 8.52
N ALA A 6 2.78 5.02 7.27
CA ALA A 6 2.64 3.79 6.50
C ALA A 6 3.90 3.54 5.62
N PRO A 7 5.10 3.42 6.24
CA PRO A 7 6.31 3.20 5.49
C PRO A 7 6.46 1.76 5.01
N THR A 8 7.04 1.59 3.81
CA THR A 8 7.59 0.32 3.35
C THR A 8 9.04 0.22 3.80
N PRO A 9 9.47 -0.83 4.50
CA PRO A 9 10.83 -0.96 5.03
C PRO A 9 11.82 -1.39 3.93
N SER A 10 12.01 -0.54 2.92
CA SER A 10 12.86 -0.79 1.75
C SER A 10 14.26 -0.17 1.84
N GLY A 11 14.66 0.26 3.02
CA GLY A 11 15.92 0.94 3.30
C GLY A 11 15.72 2.22 4.10
N ARG A 12 16.74 3.09 4.11
CA ARG A 12 16.63 4.39 4.80
C ARG A 12 15.60 5.30 4.13
N MET A 13 14.91 6.08 4.96
CA MET A 13 14.00 7.11 4.46
C MET A 13 14.77 8.21 3.74
N HIS A 14 14.24 8.70 2.64
CA HIS A 14 14.69 9.94 2.02
C HIS A 14 13.80 11.11 2.47
N ILE A 15 14.26 12.34 2.22
CA ILE A 15 13.58 13.56 2.69
C ILE A 15 12.12 13.66 2.26
N GLY A 16 11.76 13.10 1.10
CA GLY A 16 10.37 13.08 0.63
C GLY A 16 9.45 12.20 1.49
N ASN A 17 9.96 11.06 2.02
CA ASN A 17 9.21 10.24 2.99
C ASN A 17 9.00 11.02 4.29
N VAL A 18 10.06 11.64 4.81
CA VAL A 18 10.02 12.45 6.04
C VAL A 18 9.02 13.61 5.89
N TYR A 19 9.03 14.29 4.76
CA TYR A 19 8.10 15.40 4.47
C TYR A 19 6.64 14.94 4.50
N ALA A 20 6.32 13.83 3.85
CA ALA A 20 4.97 13.29 3.83
C ALA A 20 4.51 12.85 5.25
N MET A 21 5.42 12.23 6.02
CA MET A 21 5.14 11.80 7.39
C MET A 21 4.96 12.99 8.34
N LEU A 22 5.79 14.01 8.21
CA LEU A 22 5.64 15.26 8.97
C LEU A 22 4.28 15.91 8.69
N GLY A 23 3.88 16.01 7.43
CA GLY A 23 2.56 16.55 7.06
C GLY A 23 1.40 15.75 7.67
N ALA A 24 1.48 14.42 7.64
CA ALA A 24 0.47 13.55 8.25
C ALA A 24 0.43 13.72 9.78
N TRP A 25 1.59 13.81 10.42
CA TRP A 25 1.73 14.00 11.86
C TRP A 25 1.15 15.34 12.31
N LEU A 26 1.58 16.43 11.68
CA LEU A 26 1.07 17.76 11.96
C LEU A 26 -0.46 17.83 11.77
N SER A 27 -0.97 17.24 10.70
CA SER A 27 -2.41 17.19 10.43
C SER A 27 -3.19 16.43 11.52
N ALA A 28 -2.64 15.36 12.07
CA ALA A 28 -3.28 14.62 13.16
C ALA A 28 -3.14 15.34 14.50
N ARG A 29 -1.92 15.69 14.88
CA ARG A 29 -1.61 16.24 16.21
C ARG A 29 -2.19 17.64 16.43
N SER A 30 -2.29 18.48 15.39
CA SER A 30 -2.96 19.79 15.49
C SER A 30 -4.45 19.72 15.87
N ARG A 31 -5.07 18.58 15.66
CA ARG A 31 -6.46 18.32 16.05
C ARG A 31 -6.61 17.45 17.31
N GLY A 32 -5.49 17.10 17.96
CA GLY A 32 -5.52 16.13 19.08
C GLY A 32 -5.88 14.71 18.65
N ASP A 33 -5.76 14.39 17.37
CA ASP A 33 -6.06 13.08 16.83
C ASP A 33 -4.92 12.06 17.12
N ARG A 34 -5.30 10.77 17.13
CA ARG A 34 -4.32 9.68 17.22
C ARG A 34 -3.48 9.58 15.96
N MET A 35 -2.23 9.14 16.14
CA MET A 35 -1.30 8.80 15.07
C MET A 35 -0.88 7.33 15.20
N LEU A 36 -1.05 6.53 14.16
CA LEU A 36 -0.71 5.10 14.17
C LEU A 36 0.50 4.83 13.30
N MET A 37 1.24 3.75 13.62
CA MET A 37 2.31 3.22 12.79
C MET A 37 1.87 1.92 12.12
N ARG A 38 1.99 1.83 10.78
CA ARG A 38 1.78 0.61 10.01
C ARG A 38 2.96 0.35 9.08
N ILE A 39 3.70 -0.70 9.35
CA ILE A 39 4.81 -1.15 8.50
C ILE A 39 4.23 -1.97 7.33
N GLU A 40 4.50 -1.52 6.10
CA GLU A 40 4.01 -2.14 4.87
C GLU A 40 5.06 -3.11 4.30
N ASP A 41 5.16 -4.28 4.92
CA ASP A 41 6.19 -5.30 4.71
C ASP A 41 5.70 -6.55 3.95
N VAL A 42 4.64 -6.43 3.16
CA VAL A 42 4.06 -7.56 2.39
C VAL A 42 4.88 -7.87 1.14
N ASP A 43 5.48 -6.85 0.51
CA ASP A 43 6.33 -6.99 -0.68
C ASP A 43 7.74 -7.44 -0.26
N LYS A 44 7.85 -8.73 0.09
CA LYS A 44 9.07 -9.34 0.63
C LYS A 44 10.36 -9.02 -0.16
N PRO A 45 10.36 -9.04 -1.51
CA PRO A 45 11.56 -8.69 -2.28
C PRO A 45 12.08 -7.27 -2.03
N ARG A 46 11.23 -6.37 -1.55
CA ARG A 46 11.61 -4.97 -1.27
C ARG A 46 11.97 -4.73 0.19
N VAL A 47 11.67 -5.67 1.08
CA VAL A 47 11.97 -5.54 2.51
C VAL A 47 13.46 -5.71 2.75
N VAL A 48 14.05 -4.74 3.43
CA VAL A 48 15.46 -4.78 3.90
C VAL A 48 15.46 -5.07 5.40
N ALA A 49 16.22 -6.06 5.81
CA ALA A 49 16.30 -6.45 7.22
C ALA A 49 16.75 -5.26 8.09
N GLY A 50 16.00 -4.99 9.17
CA GLY A 50 16.28 -3.91 10.13
C GLY A 50 15.88 -2.51 9.64
N ALA A 51 15.40 -2.36 8.40
CA ALA A 51 14.98 -1.06 7.89
C ALA A 51 13.74 -0.51 8.62
N ASP A 52 12.85 -1.38 9.08
CA ASP A 52 11.70 -1.03 9.91
C ASP A 52 12.13 -0.35 11.21
N GLN A 53 13.06 -0.95 11.95
CA GLN A 53 13.59 -0.36 13.18
C GLN A 53 14.30 0.96 12.90
N LEU A 54 15.16 1.00 11.87
CA LEU A 54 15.89 2.20 11.49
C LEU A 54 14.94 3.37 11.16
N MET A 55 13.85 3.10 10.46
CA MET A 55 12.83 4.11 10.13
C MET A 55 12.10 4.60 11.39
N MET A 56 11.78 3.72 12.32
CA MET A 56 11.17 4.10 13.59
C MET A 56 12.12 4.96 14.43
N ASP A 57 13.42 4.62 14.49
CA ASP A 57 14.43 5.38 15.18
C ASP A 57 14.61 6.78 14.55
N ASP A 58 14.65 6.87 13.22
CA ASP A 58 14.73 8.14 12.49
C ASP A 58 13.50 9.03 12.79
N LEU A 59 12.29 8.45 12.86
CA LEU A 59 11.07 9.21 13.21
C LEU A 59 11.10 9.69 14.67
N HIS A 60 11.51 8.85 15.61
CA HIS A 60 11.69 9.27 17.01
C HIS A 60 12.72 10.38 17.16
N TRP A 61 13.85 10.28 16.45
CA TRP A 61 14.87 11.32 16.43
C TRP A 61 14.33 12.65 15.92
N LEU A 62 13.40 12.62 14.95
CA LEU A 62 12.73 13.81 14.42
C LEU A 62 11.59 14.31 15.34
N GLY A 63 11.29 13.63 16.44
CA GLY A 63 10.18 13.95 17.34
C GLY A 63 8.79 13.59 16.78
N LEU A 64 8.74 12.72 15.78
CA LEU A 64 7.48 12.24 15.17
C LEU A 64 7.04 10.96 15.86
N ASP A 65 6.25 11.09 16.90
CA ASP A 65 5.70 9.97 17.68
C ASP A 65 4.43 9.37 17.09
N TRP A 66 4.07 8.20 17.60
CA TRP A 66 2.80 7.53 17.30
C TRP A 66 2.21 6.87 18.55
N ASP A 67 0.92 6.50 18.47
CA ASP A 67 0.17 5.94 19.60
C ASP A 67 0.04 4.42 19.47
N GLY A 68 0.49 3.71 20.48
CA GLY A 68 0.42 2.24 20.57
C GLY A 68 1.51 1.52 19.80
N GLU A 69 1.36 0.19 19.68
CA GLU A 69 2.36 -0.65 19.03
C GLU A 69 2.31 -0.54 17.49
N PRO A 70 3.47 -0.59 16.82
CA PRO A 70 3.52 -0.69 15.37
C PRO A 70 2.80 -1.93 14.84
N MET A 71 1.99 -1.77 13.82
CA MET A 71 1.33 -2.87 13.14
C MET A 71 2.12 -3.27 11.89
N PHE A 72 2.43 -4.55 11.76
CA PHE A 72 3.07 -5.12 10.58
C PHE A 72 2.02 -5.75 9.67
N GLN A 73 1.99 -5.40 8.40
CA GLN A 73 1.03 -5.96 7.45
C GLN A 73 1.24 -7.46 7.23
N SER A 74 2.49 -7.94 7.21
CA SER A 74 2.82 -9.36 7.07
C SER A 74 2.22 -10.25 8.16
N GLN A 75 1.92 -9.70 9.34
CA GLN A 75 1.27 -10.40 10.45
C GLN A 75 -0.25 -10.42 10.35
N ARG A 76 -0.83 -9.92 9.25
CA ARG A 76 -2.27 -9.75 9.08
C ARG A 76 -2.83 -10.50 7.86
N THR A 77 -2.09 -11.46 7.33
CA THR A 77 -2.43 -12.21 6.11
C THR A 77 -3.82 -12.84 6.19
N GLU A 78 -4.16 -13.49 7.29
CA GLU A 78 -5.48 -14.10 7.49
C GLU A 78 -6.64 -13.09 7.35
N ARG A 79 -6.44 -11.85 7.81
CA ARG A 79 -7.46 -10.80 7.67
C ARG A 79 -7.61 -10.34 6.22
N TYR A 80 -6.52 -10.31 5.47
CA TYR A 80 -6.56 -9.95 4.06
C TYR A 80 -7.21 -11.07 3.23
N GLU A 81 -6.90 -12.32 3.54
CA GLU A 81 -7.54 -13.49 2.92
C GLU A 81 -9.05 -13.52 3.20
N TYR A 82 -9.45 -13.27 4.44
CA TYR A 82 -10.86 -13.15 4.79
C TYR A 82 -11.56 -12.03 4.01
N ALA A 83 -10.95 -10.85 3.94
CA ALA A 83 -11.51 -9.72 3.19
C ALA A 83 -11.62 -10.04 1.69
N LEU A 84 -10.60 -10.72 1.12
CA LEU A 84 -10.60 -11.16 -0.26
C LEU A 84 -11.75 -12.14 -0.53
N GLU A 85 -11.99 -13.09 0.38
CA GLU A 85 -13.09 -14.04 0.26
C GLU A 85 -14.45 -13.36 0.35
N CYS A 86 -14.61 -12.37 1.23
CA CYS A 86 -15.81 -11.55 1.27
C CYS A 86 -16.08 -10.81 -0.06
N LEU A 87 -15.03 -10.28 -0.69
CA LEU A 87 -15.16 -9.62 -1.99
C LEU A 87 -15.46 -10.63 -3.10
N ARG A 88 -14.88 -11.84 -3.03
CA ARG A 88 -15.15 -12.93 -3.98
C ARG A 88 -16.60 -13.36 -3.91
N SER A 89 -17.15 -13.56 -2.71
CA SER A 89 -18.54 -13.95 -2.50
C SER A 89 -19.55 -12.92 -3.01
N GLN A 90 -19.16 -11.66 -3.07
CA GLN A 90 -19.96 -10.56 -3.63
C GLN A 90 -19.84 -10.45 -5.16
N GLY A 91 -19.02 -11.28 -5.81
CA GLY A 91 -18.83 -11.25 -7.26
C GLY A 91 -18.14 -9.98 -7.80
N VAL A 92 -17.45 -9.21 -6.92
CA VAL A 92 -16.76 -7.97 -7.32
C VAL A 92 -15.31 -8.19 -7.74
N LEU A 93 -14.80 -9.43 -7.63
CA LEU A 93 -13.47 -9.81 -8.08
C LEU A 93 -13.52 -10.45 -9.46
N TYR A 94 -12.52 -10.15 -10.26
CA TYR A 94 -12.31 -10.82 -11.55
C TYR A 94 -10.81 -11.06 -11.78
N PRO A 95 -10.41 -12.13 -12.49
CA PRO A 95 -9.03 -12.38 -12.81
C PRO A 95 -8.52 -11.34 -13.81
N CYS A 96 -7.31 -10.83 -13.60
CA CYS A 96 -6.65 -9.92 -14.52
C CYS A 96 -5.34 -10.53 -15.02
N PHE A 97 -5.17 -10.61 -16.33
CA PHE A 97 -3.99 -11.19 -17.00
C PHE A 97 -3.14 -10.14 -17.70
N CYS A 98 -3.46 -8.86 -17.55
CA CYS A 98 -2.73 -7.77 -18.17
C CYS A 98 -1.38 -7.55 -17.46
N SER A 99 -0.30 -7.53 -18.24
CA SER A 99 0.98 -7.00 -17.77
C SER A 99 0.93 -5.47 -17.66
N ARG A 100 1.93 -4.87 -16.99
CA ARG A 100 2.09 -3.41 -16.98
C ARG A 100 2.26 -2.82 -18.37
N ALA A 101 2.89 -3.56 -19.30
CA ALA A 101 3.06 -3.15 -20.69
C ALA A 101 1.72 -3.11 -21.42
N ASP A 102 0.86 -4.12 -21.21
CA ASP A 102 -0.49 -4.18 -21.81
C ASP A 102 -1.36 -3.01 -21.33
N ILE A 103 -1.32 -2.70 -20.01
CA ILE A 103 -2.05 -1.57 -19.45
C ILE A 103 -1.55 -0.25 -20.04
N ARG A 104 -0.22 -0.10 -20.17
CA ARG A 104 0.38 1.11 -20.76
C ARG A 104 0.00 1.27 -22.22
N ALA A 105 0.05 0.20 -23.00
CA ALA A 105 -0.33 0.22 -24.42
C ALA A 105 -1.82 0.55 -24.61
N ALA A 106 -2.69 0.04 -23.72
CA ALA A 106 -4.12 0.29 -23.77
C ALA A 106 -4.52 1.68 -23.22
N SER A 107 -3.66 2.32 -22.46
CA SER A 107 -3.88 3.65 -21.85
C SER A 107 -3.40 4.81 -22.74
N ALA A 108 -2.71 4.54 -23.85
CA ALA A 108 -2.32 5.58 -24.80
C ALA A 108 -3.51 5.94 -25.68
N PRO A 109 -3.87 7.23 -25.87
CA PRO A 109 -3.17 8.44 -25.53
C PRO A 109 -4.01 9.40 -24.66
N ASN A 110 -4.06 9.23 -23.39
CA ASN A 110 -4.52 10.29 -22.50
C ASN A 110 -3.29 11.11 -22.07
N GLU A 111 -2.82 11.94 -22.96
CA GLU A 111 -1.87 13.01 -22.68
C GLU A 111 -2.54 14.02 -21.75
N GLY A 112 -2.21 14.00 -20.47
CA GLY A 112 -2.64 15.02 -19.53
C GLY A 112 -1.84 14.94 -18.24
N ASP A 113 -1.94 13.82 -17.49
CA ASP A 113 -1.46 13.81 -16.11
C ASP A 113 -0.47 12.69 -15.79
N GLY A 114 -0.02 11.90 -16.77
CA GLY A 114 0.92 10.80 -16.55
C GLY A 114 0.35 9.61 -15.75
N PHE A 115 -0.94 9.63 -15.41
CA PHE A 115 -1.60 8.52 -14.72
C PHE A 115 -2.04 7.44 -15.70
N MET A 116 -1.57 6.21 -15.47
CA MET A 116 -2.08 5.05 -16.20
C MET A 116 -3.41 4.61 -15.59
N VAL A 117 -4.47 4.72 -16.36
CA VAL A 117 -5.80 4.23 -15.96
C VAL A 117 -6.01 2.84 -16.54
N TYR A 118 -6.29 1.85 -15.70
CA TYR A 118 -6.62 0.51 -16.16
C TYR A 118 -7.93 0.53 -16.98
N PRO A 119 -7.93 0.10 -18.25
CA PRO A 119 -9.12 0.20 -19.13
C PRO A 119 -10.20 -0.84 -18.83
N GLY A 120 -9.98 -1.74 -17.86
CA GLY A 120 -10.95 -2.78 -17.50
C GLY A 120 -11.01 -3.94 -18.50
N THR A 121 -9.99 -4.16 -19.29
CA THR A 121 -9.93 -5.19 -20.35
C THR A 121 -10.36 -6.57 -19.87
N CYS A 122 -9.86 -6.99 -18.69
CA CYS A 122 -10.18 -8.31 -18.15
C CYS A 122 -11.51 -8.38 -17.39
N ARG A 123 -12.15 -7.25 -17.10
CA ARG A 123 -13.40 -7.22 -16.32
C ARG A 123 -14.55 -8.00 -16.97
N ARG A 124 -14.54 -8.11 -18.29
CA ARG A 124 -15.58 -8.78 -19.09
C ARG A 124 -15.24 -10.21 -19.47
N LEU A 125 -14.06 -10.69 -19.08
CA LEU A 125 -13.69 -12.07 -19.33
C LEU A 125 -14.47 -12.95 -18.36
N LEU A 126 -15.29 -13.82 -18.91
CA LEU A 126 -15.99 -14.84 -18.12
C LEU A 126 -14.98 -15.72 -17.41
N HIS A 127 -15.31 -16.14 -16.21
CA HIS A 127 -14.51 -17.05 -15.38
C HIS A 127 -14.21 -18.35 -16.12
N ASP A 128 -13.09 -18.38 -16.82
CA ASP A 128 -12.49 -19.61 -17.30
C ASP A 128 -11.66 -20.16 -16.12
N GLN A 129 -12.15 -21.25 -15.50
CA GLN A 129 -11.61 -21.76 -14.23
C GLN A 129 -10.17 -22.29 -14.31
N ASP A 130 -9.59 -22.35 -15.51
CA ASP A 130 -8.27 -22.93 -15.76
C ASP A 130 -7.11 -21.93 -15.89
N ARG A 131 -7.34 -20.63 -15.73
CA ARG A 131 -6.25 -19.65 -15.83
C ARG A 131 -5.82 -19.18 -14.44
N LYS A 132 -4.63 -19.61 -14.03
CA LYS A 132 -3.96 -19.15 -12.81
C LYS A 132 -3.89 -17.63 -12.81
N SER A 133 -4.55 -17.01 -11.84
CA SER A 133 -4.42 -15.58 -11.57
C SER A 133 -2.96 -15.31 -11.16
N VAL A 134 -2.25 -14.53 -11.95
CA VAL A 134 -0.99 -13.90 -11.54
C VAL A 134 -1.37 -12.54 -10.98
N VAL A 135 -1.31 -12.43 -9.66
CA VAL A 135 -1.38 -11.14 -8.94
C VAL A 135 0.00 -10.50 -8.94
#